data_c71ab914c2b904d5afccf2ec66a72a4f
#
_entry.id   c71ab914c2b904d5afccf2ec66a72a4f
#
_cell.length_a   1.000
_cell.length_b   1.000
_cell.length_c   1.000
_cell.angle_alpha   90.00
_cell.angle_beta   90.00
_cell.angle_gamma   90.00
#
_symmetry.space_group_name_H-M   'P 1'
#
loop_
_entity.id
_entity.type
_entity.pdbx_description
1 polymer ?
#
loop_
_entity_poly.entity_id
_entity_poly.type
_entity_poly.pdbx_seq_one_letter_code
_entity_poly.pdbx_strand_id
1 'polypeptide(L)'
;MTNKIIYIFFICVSISFGSYPIDYKIDSVNPNFEYRNRELSDGLSSQSIVDLRILSDQSIVIGTSGGLGLLDSDMNLYSYNDTELPVGGNPALEVYNNENLVIVSGVETVNFLNEDVSSGTGISWSLDNGNTWSYMPQPQDQLPVCEELTCENPLNSPEECDCSPAASGCSWDVPSQTCSLVGNNIIIEWGGQSLSSLAIQTSAKNVTYDVSADIINKYIYTANWAGMLRRFKYTDENPVWELVPLPMDNQSSATCGSYPVNYVYNPVDPLISGNLNYGGNHNHKVFSVYSEFYNEQMFIWAGTADGVNKGIVDQDGCIDWIHYTTLDGLGGDWIIDIVPQYLGNENPRIWLISWDREEAAPHPNSLTYTDDNGLSWVTVNQFSEEFIDLNNNDIYDQEDNFNDLNNNNNYDGATPYSLHFTDDILYASTNRGLFYSFTNNVMDWQILEFPGEILNILDYNQNPEQGIFTQTKVYTSLKKDEVFFVGTPRGLIWINAENNIDNPNLWNTEISANAWGSFVASDQDIVNKNKLHIWPNPFFIENVSTNVDFQFKTDSNSGKMKIYDFSMNLVDSFDCDKVNDYGNLECSWNGRSKNGIKVANGIYFCKLNTGHTEVWEKLMVINASKGHY
;
A
#
# COMPACT_ATOMS: atom_id res chain seq x y z
N MET A 1 62.61 -4.10 -15.07
CA MET A 1 61.29 -3.92 -15.66
C MET A 1 60.26 -4.45 -14.69
N THR A 2 59.71 -3.60 -13.87
CA THR A 2 58.73 -3.95 -12.82
C THR A 2 57.35 -3.57 -13.31
N ASN A 3 56.54 -4.57 -13.64
CA ASN A 3 55.15 -4.40 -13.99
C ASN A 3 54.34 -4.01 -12.73
N LYS A 4 53.82 -2.81 -12.68
CA LYS A 4 52.78 -2.38 -11.72
C LYS A 4 51.42 -2.82 -12.26
N ILE A 5 50.79 -3.78 -11.59
CA ILE A 5 49.41 -4.15 -11.80
C ILE A 5 48.57 -3.12 -11.03
N ILE A 6 47.82 -2.32 -11.76
CA ILE A 6 46.82 -1.39 -11.20
C ILE A 6 45.54 -2.18 -11.03
N TYR A 7 45.17 -2.47 -9.78
CA TYR A 7 43.83 -2.94 -9.44
C TYR A 7 42.86 -1.75 -9.48
N ILE A 8 42.00 -1.73 -10.49
CA ILE A 8 40.85 -0.84 -10.52
C ILE A 8 39.75 -1.52 -9.71
N PHE A 9 39.50 -1.02 -8.50
CA PHE A 9 38.30 -1.35 -7.74
C PHE A 9 37.12 -0.68 -8.43
N PHE A 10 36.28 -1.48 -9.11
CA PHE A 10 34.92 -1.07 -9.42
C PHE A 10 34.14 -1.12 -8.10
N ILE A 11 33.87 0.05 -7.54
CA ILE A 11 32.82 0.20 -6.54
C ILE A 11 31.53 0.13 -7.35
N CYS A 12 30.88 -1.03 -7.38
CA CYS A 12 29.47 -1.09 -7.71
C CYS A 12 28.72 -0.38 -6.57
N VAL A 13 28.38 0.87 -6.82
CA VAL A 13 27.30 1.52 -6.07
C VAL A 13 26.02 0.86 -6.59
N SER A 14 25.55 -0.15 -5.88
CA SER A 14 24.18 -0.60 -5.99
C SER A 14 23.32 0.57 -5.54
N ILE A 15 22.71 1.25 -6.49
CA ILE A 15 21.61 2.16 -6.21
C ILE A 15 20.45 1.22 -5.86
N SER A 16 20.28 0.94 -4.59
CA SER A 16 19.06 0.32 -4.10
C SER A 16 17.96 1.35 -4.35
N PHE A 17 17.11 1.08 -5.32
CA PHE A 17 15.80 1.70 -5.37
C PHE A 17 15.09 1.22 -4.11
N GLY A 18 14.94 2.09 -3.12
CA GLY A 18 14.20 1.75 -1.92
C GLY A 18 12.78 1.35 -2.33
N SER A 19 12.49 0.05 -2.28
CA SER A 19 11.12 -0.42 -2.39
C SER A 19 10.31 0.16 -1.22
N TYR A 20 9.13 0.65 -1.51
CA TYR A 20 8.21 1.09 -0.46
C TYR A 20 7.68 -0.15 0.25
N PRO A 21 7.67 -0.18 1.59
CA PRO A 21 7.41 -1.41 2.32
C PRO A 21 5.99 -1.96 2.19
N ILE A 22 5.06 -1.21 1.61
CA ILE A 22 3.67 -1.64 1.43
C ILE A 22 3.21 -1.33 -0.01
N ASP A 23 4.02 -1.73 -0.98
CA ASP A 23 3.77 -1.46 -2.41
C ASP A 23 2.43 -2.00 -2.89
N TYR A 24 1.94 -3.14 -2.35
CA TYR A 24 0.67 -3.71 -2.75
C TYR A 24 -0.53 -2.79 -2.45
N LYS A 25 -0.44 -1.92 -1.42
CA LYS A 25 -1.50 -0.95 -1.09
C LYS A 25 -1.50 0.26 -2.04
N ILE A 26 -0.42 0.49 -2.76
CA ILE A 26 -0.22 1.64 -3.64
C ILE A 26 0.07 1.25 -5.08
N ASP A 27 0.32 -0.04 -5.34
CA ASP A 27 0.57 -0.57 -6.68
C ASP A 27 -0.65 -0.39 -7.58
N SER A 28 -0.41 0.04 -8.81
CA SER A 28 -1.44 0.26 -9.83
C SER A 28 -2.40 1.44 -9.63
N VAL A 29 -1.99 2.49 -8.91
CA VAL A 29 -2.73 3.76 -8.93
C VAL A 29 -2.85 4.23 -10.37
N ASN A 30 -4.08 4.31 -10.89
CA ASN A 30 -4.32 4.75 -12.26
C ASN A 30 -4.17 6.28 -12.34
N PRO A 31 -3.10 6.83 -12.97
CA PRO A 31 -2.85 8.27 -13.01
C PRO A 31 -3.86 9.07 -13.85
N ASN A 32 -4.84 8.39 -14.47
CA ASN A 32 -5.82 9.01 -15.36
C ASN A 32 -7.23 9.04 -14.80
N PHE A 33 -7.39 8.89 -13.49
CA PHE A 33 -8.71 8.91 -12.87
C PHE A 33 -9.21 10.36 -12.77
N GLU A 34 -10.17 10.76 -13.60
CA GLU A 34 -10.92 12.01 -13.42
C GLU A 34 -12.16 11.74 -12.57
N TYR A 35 -12.26 12.42 -11.43
CA TYR A 35 -13.44 12.38 -10.55
C TYR A 35 -14.70 12.78 -11.30
N ARG A 36 -15.71 11.92 -11.24
CA ARG A 36 -17.05 12.23 -11.72
C ARG A 36 -17.95 12.63 -10.57
N ASN A 37 -18.77 13.65 -10.80
CA ASN A 37 -19.68 14.27 -9.83
C ASN A 37 -20.56 13.28 -9.03
N ARG A 38 -20.51 13.40 -7.73
CA ARG A 38 -21.47 13.13 -6.62
C ARG A 38 -22.54 12.03 -6.73
N GLU A 39 -22.43 11.04 -7.58
CA GLU A 39 -23.37 9.91 -7.64
C GLU A 39 -22.57 8.60 -7.66
N LEU A 40 -23.09 7.56 -6.99
CA LEU A 40 -22.57 6.22 -7.13
C LEU A 40 -22.63 5.85 -8.62
N SER A 41 -21.51 5.43 -9.18
CA SER A 41 -21.47 4.90 -10.55
C SER A 41 -21.43 3.38 -10.52
N ASP A 42 -22.03 2.75 -11.52
CA ASP A 42 -21.98 1.30 -11.64
C ASP A 42 -20.54 0.80 -11.80
N GLY A 43 -20.19 -0.26 -11.08
CA GLY A 43 -18.90 -0.91 -11.12
C GLY A 43 -17.85 -0.33 -10.17
N LEU A 44 -16.67 -0.91 -10.16
CA LEU A 44 -15.52 -0.48 -9.34
C LEU A 44 -14.61 0.47 -10.12
N SER A 45 -14.00 1.39 -9.42
CA SER A 45 -13.03 2.34 -9.97
C SER A 45 -11.69 1.68 -10.34
N SER A 46 -11.36 0.53 -9.75
CA SER A 46 -10.18 -0.26 -10.07
C SER A 46 -10.43 -1.74 -9.83
N GLN A 47 -9.68 -2.59 -10.54
CA GLN A 47 -9.72 -4.05 -10.36
C GLN A 47 -8.89 -4.50 -9.14
N SER A 48 -7.92 -3.73 -8.71
CA SER A 48 -7.08 -4.09 -7.57
C SER A 48 -7.81 -3.80 -6.27
N ILE A 49 -8.23 -4.85 -5.58
CA ILE A 49 -8.97 -4.79 -4.33
C ILE A 49 -7.98 -4.90 -3.17
N VAL A 50 -7.83 -3.83 -2.43
CA VAL A 50 -6.81 -3.69 -1.38
C VAL A 50 -7.37 -4.05 -0.01
N ASP A 51 -8.62 -3.67 0.26
CA ASP A 51 -9.24 -3.90 1.56
C ASP A 51 -10.77 -4.05 1.45
N LEU A 52 -11.36 -4.75 2.42
CA LEU A 52 -12.80 -5.06 2.51
C LEU A 52 -13.28 -4.87 3.95
N ARG A 53 -14.33 -4.05 4.16
CA ARG A 53 -14.94 -3.88 5.49
C ARG A 53 -16.46 -3.93 5.41
N ILE A 54 -17.10 -4.53 6.42
CA ILE A 54 -18.56 -4.61 6.53
C ILE A 54 -19.08 -3.37 7.24
N LEU A 55 -20.05 -2.72 6.62
CA LEU A 55 -20.77 -1.58 7.19
C LEU A 55 -21.92 -2.03 8.10
N SER A 56 -22.46 -1.12 8.92
CA SER A 56 -23.56 -1.42 9.85
C SER A 56 -24.86 -1.83 9.15
N ASP A 57 -25.08 -1.41 7.90
CA ASP A 57 -26.21 -1.82 7.06
C ASP A 57 -25.97 -3.13 6.29
N GLN A 58 -24.88 -3.83 6.60
CA GLN A 58 -24.47 -5.08 5.97
C GLN A 58 -23.99 -4.95 4.52
N SER A 59 -23.81 -3.77 3.99
CA SER A 59 -23.04 -3.57 2.76
C SER A 59 -21.54 -3.72 3.02
N ILE A 60 -20.73 -3.87 1.96
CA ILE A 60 -19.28 -3.98 2.07
C ILE A 60 -18.67 -2.77 1.38
N VAL A 61 -17.91 -1.99 2.14
CA VAL A 61 -17.05 -0.94 1.56
C VAL A 61 -15.74 -1.58 1.09
N ILE A 62 -15.27 -1.14 -0.07
CA ILE A 62 -14.17 -1.75 -0.80
C ILE A 62 -13.09 -0.70 -1.06
N GLY A 63 -11.92 -0.87 -0.44
CA GLY A 63 -10.72 -0.10 -0.78
C GLY A 63 -10.10 -0.64 -2.07
N THR A 64 -9.88 0.23 -3.05
CA THR A 64 -9.23 -0.17 -4.31
C THR A 64 -8.01 0.68 -4.61
N SER A 65 -7.20 0.30 -5.58
CA SER A 65 -6.08 1.12 -6.06
C SER A 65 -6.50 2.35 -6.88
N GLY A 66 -7.79 2.59 -7.08
CA GLY A 66 -8.30 3.71 -7.89
C GLY A 66 -9.48 4.45 -7.29
N GLY A 67 -9.82 4.20 -6.03
CA GLY A 67 -10.94 4.84 -5.32
C GLY A 67 -11.76 3.87 -4.49
N LEU A 68 -12.74 4.40 -3.78
CA LEU A 68 -13.58 3.64 -2.86
C LEU A 68 -14.77 3.03 -3.59
N GLY A 69 -15.04 1.76 -3.32
CA GLY A 69 -16.19 1.01 -3.84
C GLY A 69 -17.17 0.61 -2.76
N LEU A 70 -18.36 0.20 -3.18
CA LEU A 70 -19.43 -0.33 -2.34
C LEU A 70 -20.07 -1.55 -3.00
N LEU A 71 -20.23 -2.62 -2.26
CA LEU A 71 -21.06 -3.76 -2.61
C LEU A 71 -22.30 -3.76 -1.70
N ASP A 72 -23.47 -3.58 -2.29
CA ASP A 72 -24.72 -3.55 -1.53
C ASP A 72 -25.20 -4.96 -1.13
N SER A 73 -26.29 -5.04 -0.38
CA SER A 73 -26.88 -6.30 0.07
C SER A 73 -27.44 -7.17 -1.07
N ASP A 74 -27.71 -6.55 -2.22
CA ASP A 74 -28.22 -7.23 -3.42
C ASP A 74 -27.08 -7.64 -4.37
N MET A 75 -25.82 -7.55 -3.92
CA MET A 75 -24.61 -7.86 -4.67
C MET A 75 -24.37 -6.95 -5.89
N ASN A 76 -24.87 -5.71 -5.86
CA ASN A 76 -24.52 -4.70 -6.87
C ASN A 76 -23.28 -3.93 -6.43
N LEU A 77 -22.39 -3.69 -7.38
CA LEU A 77 -21.16 -2.93 -7.18
C LEU A 77 -21.31 -1.49 -7.65
N TYR A 78 -20.81 -0.59 -6.82
CA TYR A 78 -20.79 0.84 -7.07
C TYR A 78 -19.42 1.43 -6.72
N SER A 79 -19.09 2.56 -7.32
CA SER A 79 -17.96 3.40 -6.91
C SER A 79 -18.47 4.70 -6.27
N TYR A 80 -17.84 5.10 -5.18
CA TYR A 80 -18.08 6.41 -4.59
C TYR A 80 -17.48 7.53 -5.45
N ASN A 81 -18.21 8.61 -5.63
CA ASN A 81 -17.81 9.78 -6.41
C ASN A 81 -18.01 11.07 -5.61
N ASP A 82 -17.62 11.10 -4.35
CA ASP A 82 -17.73 12.26 -3.49
C ASP A 82 -16.47 13.14 -3.58
N THR A 83 -16.63 14.46 -3.64
CA THR A 83 -15.52 15.41 -3.71
C THR A 83 -14.74 15.53 -2.41
N GLU A 84 -15.31 15.09 -1.30
CA GLU A 84 -14.66 15.05 0.01
C GLU A 84 -13.92 13.71 0.26
N LEU A 85 -13.91 12.80 -0.72
CA LEU A 85 -13.06 11.62 -0.67
C LEU A 85 -11.65 11.95 -1.17
N PRO A 86 -10.60 11.31 -0.62
CA PRO A 86 -9.24 11.52 -1.07
C PRO A 86 -9.05 10.97 -2.48
N VAL A 87 -8.22 11.64 -3.26
CA VAL A 87 -7.94 11.24 -4.65
C VAL A 87 -7.10 9.98 -4.70
N GLY A 88 -7.34 9.13 -5.72
CA GLY A 88 -6.51 7.98 -6.04
C GLY A 88 -6.90 6.70 -5.29
N GLY A 89 -5.93 5.82 -5.07
CA GLY A 89 -6.13 4.55 -4.37
C GLY A 89 -6.33 4.72 -2.87
N ASN A 90 -6.84 3.68 -2.23
CA ASN A 90 -7.16 3.68 -0.80
C ASN A 90 -6.25 2.70 -0.04
N PRO A 91 -5.06 3.11 0.38
CA PRO A 91 -4.12 2.24 1.11
C PRO A 91 -4.60 1.86 2.51
N ALA A 92 -5.47 2.66 3.13
CA ALA A 92 -6.06 2.37 4.42
C ALA A 92 -7.57 2.57 4.42
N LEU A 93 -8.28 1.63 5.04
CA LEU A 93 -9.73 1.63 5.20
C LEU A 93 -10.09 0.99 6.55
N GLU A 94 -10.85 1.68 7.38
CA GLU A 94 -11.32 1.13 8.65
C GLU A 94 -12.77 1.52 8.94
N VAL A 95 -13.51 0.64 9.66
CA VAL A 95 -14.93 0.80 9.96
C VAL A 95 -15.22 0.48 11.42
N TYR A 96 -15.92 1.39 12.08
CA TYR A 96 -16.42 1.24 13.45
C TYR A 96 -17.94 1.29 13.44
N ASN A 97 -18.58 0.12 13.30
CA ASN A 97 -20.03 -0.01 13.12
C ASN A 97 -20.85 0.58 14.28
N ASN A 98 -20.34 0.55 15.49
CA ASN A 98 -21.01 1.12 16.68
C ASN A 98 -21.16 2.64 16.61
N GLU A 99 -20.29 3.31 15.85
CA GLU A 99 -20.27 4.77 15.67
C GLU A 99 -20.71 5.18 14.25
N ASN A 100 -21.04 4.24 13.36
CA ASN A 100 -21.23 4.42 11.92
C ASN A 100 -20.02 5.16 11.27
N LEU A 101 -18.85 5.01 11.87
CA LEU A 101 -17.63 5.69 11.45
C LEU A 101 -16.92 4.84 10.38
N VAL A 102 -16.65 5.46 9.24
CA VAL A 102 -15.82 4.92 8.15
C VAL A 102 -14.66 5.88 7.95
N ILE A 103 -13.45 5.35 7.85
CA ILE A 103 -12.23 6.14 7.65
C ILE A 103 -11.51 5.59 6.43
N VAL A 104 -11.05 6.47 5.54
CA VAL A 104 -10.29 6.09 4.34
C VAL A 104 -9.16 7.06 4.09
N SER A 105 -7.98 6.53 3.73
CA SER A 105 -6.86 7.32 3.23
C SER A 105 -6.80 7.30 1.71
N GLY A 106 -6.06 8.25 1.13
CA GLY A 106 -5.82 8.29 -0.29
C GLY A 106 -4.36 8.37 -0.69
N VAL A 107 -4.07 7.87 -1.90
CA VAL A 107 -2.73 7.90 -2.49
C VAL A 107 -2.81 8.10 -4.00
N GLU A 108 -1.91 8.92 -4.53
CA GLU A 108 -1.73 9.08 -5.97
C GLU A 108 -0.24 9.05 -6.35
N THR A 109 0.06 8.90 -7.62
CA THR A 109 1.43 9.01 -8.13
C THR A 109 1.67 10.43 -8.61
N VAL A 110 2.72 11.06 -8.09
CA VAL A 110 3.14 12.41 -8.48
C VAL A 110 4.56 12.41 -9.01
N ASN A 111 4.88 13.32 -9.93
CA ASN A 111 6.27 13.54 -10.33
C ASN A 111 6.94 14.47 -9.33
N PHE A 112 7.88 13.95 -8.57
CA PHE A 112 8.65 14.70 -7.58
C PHE A 112 10.14 14.55 -7.88
N LEU A 113 10.82 15.67 -8.11
CA LEU A 113 12.26 15.72 -8.48
C LEU A 113 12.64 14.87 -9.71
N ASN A 114 11.75 14.77 -10.70
CA ASN A 114 11.83 13.95 -11.91
C ASN A 114 11.70 12.42 -11.68
N GLU A 115 11.23 12.01 -10.54
CA GLU A 115 10.84 10.63 -10.24
C GLU A 115 9.34 10.55 -9.99
N ASP A 116 8.69 9.50 -10.48
CA ASP A 116 7.30 9.23 -10.15
C ASP A 116 7.26 8.52 -8.80
N VAL A 117 6.63 9.16 -7.82
CA VAL A 117 6.57 8.70 -6.43
C VAL A 117 5.15 8.71 -5.92
N SER A 118 4.87 7.83 -4.95
CA SER A 118 3.60 7.84 -4.24
C SER A 118 3.48 9.04 -3.32
N SER A 119 2.31 9.65 -3.30
CA SER A 119 1.98 10.85 -2.53
C SER A 119 0.65 10.65 -1.81
N GLY A 120 0.63 10.86 -0.51
CA GLY A 120 -0.62 10.86 0.24
C GLY A 120 -1.53 12.01 -0.19
N THR A 121 -2.83 11.72 -0.37
CA THR A 121 -3.82 12.72 -0.79
C THR A 121 -4.76 13.13 0.32
N GLY A 122 -4.59 12.59 1.53
CA GLY A 122 -5.37 12.97 2.70
C GLY A 122 -6.20 11.83 3.27
N ILE A 123 -7.05 12.20 4.23
CA ILE A 123 -7.92 11.28 4.98
C ILE A 123 -9.35 11.80 4.87
N SER A 124 -10.28 10.91 4.61
CA SER A 124 -11.72 11.21 4.77
C SER A 124 -12.36 10.31 5.79
N TRP A 125 -13.36 10.83 6.46
CA TRP A 125 -14.17 10.07 7.38
C TRP A 125 -15.65 10.41 7.25
N SER A 126 -16.48 9.41 7.50
CA SER A 126 -17.93 9.51 7.54
C SER A 126 -18.43 9.14 8.93
N LEU A 127 -19.47 9.79 9.42
CA LEU A 127 -20.16 9.48 10.69
C LEU A 127 -21.58 8.92 10.46
N ASP A 128 -21.91 8.63 9.21
CA ASP A 128 -23.21 8.17 8.77
C ASP A 128 -23.14 6.99 7.79
N ASN A 129 -22.16 6.10 8.04
CA ASN A 129 -21.98 4.86 7.30
C ASN A 129 -21.64 5.08 5.81
N GLY A 130 -20.87 6.11 5.50
CA GLY A 130 -20.40 6.42 4.14
C GLY A 130 -21.34 7.28 3.31
N ASN A 131 -22.44 7.82 3.89
CA ASN A 131 -23.36 8.67 3.13
C ASN A 131 -22.86 10.10 2.94
N THR A 132 -22.18 10.66 3.94
CA THR A 132 -21.53 11.98 3.84
C THR A 132 -20.10 11.90 4.38
N TRP A 133 -19.22 12.73 3.83
CA TRP A 133 -17.81 12.68 4.12
C TRP A 133 -17.28 14.03 4.61
N SER A 134 -16.33 13.97 5.51
CA SER A 134 -15.45 15.06 5.89
C SER A 134 -14.05 14.74 5.42
N TYR A 135 -13.25 15.75 5.07
CA TYR A 135 -11.92 15.58 4.50
C TYR A 135 -10.87 16.39 5.23
N MET A 136 -9.68 15.81 5.41
CA MET A 136 -8.50 16.46 5.92
C MET A 136 -7.30 16.18 4.99
N PRO A 137 -6.58 17.21 4.51
CA PRO A 137 -5.45 17.02 3.62
C PRO A 137 -4.31 16.26 4.30
N GLN A 138 -3.47 15.60 3.50
CA GLN A 138 -2.28 14.92 4.00
C GLN A 138 -1.44 15.88 4.86
N PRO A 139 -0.96 15.45 6.04
CA PRO A 139 -0.26 16.33 6.96
C PRO A 139 1.03 16.90 6.35
N GLN A 140 1.15 18.22 6.42
CA GLN A 140 2.35 18.97 6.07
C GLN A 140 2.64 19.98 7.18
N ASP A 141 3.88 20.00 7.63
CA ASP A 141 4.33 20.88 8.69
C ASP A 141 4.81 22.21 8.10
N GLN A 142 4.50 23.30 8.79
CA GLN A 142 5.01 24.61 8.43
C GLN A 142 6.27 24.91 9.24
N LEU A 143 7.35 25.25 8.55
CA LEU A 143 8.53 25.74 9.24
C LEU A 143 8.25 27.13 9.81
N PRO A 144 8.74 27.44 11.01
CA PRO A 144 8.65 28.77 11.57
C PRO A 144 9.41 29.76 10.68
N VAL A 145 8.82 30.91 10.41
CA VAL A 145 9.45 31.98 9.65
C VAL A 145 10.24 32.86 10.62
N CYS A 146 11.56 32.93 10.47
CA CYS A 146 12.41 33.69 11.37
C CYS A 146 12.05 35.20 11.46
N GLU A 147 11.39 35.74 10.43
CA GLU A 147 10.89 37.14 10.40
C GLU A 147 9.68 37.40 11.29
N GLU A 148 8.88 36.38 11.62
CA GLU A 148 7.71 36.50 12.50
C GLU A 148 8.05 36.34 13.98
N LEU A 149 9.24 35.83 14.26
CA LEU A 149 9.74 35.78 15.62
C LEU A 149 10.16 37.20 16.00
N THR A 150 9.39 37.84 16.85
CA THR A 150 9.56 39.22 17.34
C THR A 150 10.88 39.40 18.09
N CYS A 151 11.97 39.30 17.39
CA CYS A 151 13.20 39.92 17.79
C CYS A 151 13.04 41.41 17.51
N GLU A 152 12.67 42.18 18.50
CA GLU A 152 12.54 43.63 18.39
C GLU A 152 13.93 44.23 18.17
N ASN A 153 14.28 44.48 16.92
CA ASN A 153 15.37 45.23 16.31
C ASN A 153 16.21 44.42 15.32
N PRO A 154 16.86 45.07 14.32
CA PRO A 154 17.76 44.39 13.42
C PRO A 154 18.92 43.79 14.24
N LEU A 155 18.97 42.48 14.24
CA LEU A 155 19.82 41.64 15.07
C LEU A 155 21.30 41.91 14.74
N ASN A 156 21.98 42.54 15.69
CA ASN A 156 23.38 42.85 15.60
C ASN A 156 24.26 41.93 16.43
N SER A 157 23.67 40.96 17.15
CA SER A 157 24.41 40.03 17.98
C SER A 157 23.81 38.61 18.00
N PRO A 158 24.62 37.56 18.25
CA PRO A 158 24.14 36.19 18.44
C PRO A 158 23.12 36.05 19.57
N GLU A 159 23.20 36.86 20.58
CA GLU A 159 22.33 36.84 21.77
C GLU A 159 20.91 37.32 21.45
N GLU A 160 20.76 38.18 20.44
CA GLU A 160 19.49 38.69 19.98
C GLU A 160 18.79 37.73 18.98
N CYS A 161 19.56 36.89 18.25
CA CYS A 161 19.02 35.79 17.44
C CYS A 161 18.50 34.66 18.32
N ASP A 162 18.92 34.63 19.56
CA ASP A 162 18.57 33.63 20.57
C ASP A 162 17.25 33.96 21.30
N CYS A 163 16.27 34.44 20.53
CA CYS A 163 14.92 34.73 21.05
C CYS A 163 14.16 33.47 21.42
N SER A 164 14.70 32.66 22.33
CA SER A 164 14.24 31.34 22.69
C SER A 164 14.73 30.22 21.75
N PRO A 165 15.97 29.78 21.89
CA PRO A 165 16.62 28.84 20.96
C PRO A 165 15.95 27.48 20.84
N ALA A 166 15.28 27.04 21.89
CA ALA A 166 14.62 25.75 21.89
C ALA A 166 13.28 25.73 21.12
N ALA A 167 12.64 26.89 20.97
CA ALA A 167 11.31 26.98 20.38
C ALA A 167 11.31 27.47 18.92
N SER A 168 12.36 28.14 18.44
CA SER A 168 12.30 28.85 17.17
C SER A 168 12.94 28.14 15.98
N GLY A 169 13.82 27.18 16.21
CA GLY A 169 14.59 26.57 15.11
C GLY A 169 15.50 27.54 14.35
N CYS A 170 15.69 28.76 14.85
CA CYS A 170 16.56 29.78 14.26
C CYS A 170 17.91 29.86 14.98
N SER A 171 18.99 30.10 14.23
CA SER A 171 20.30 30.37 14.79
C SER A 171 21.02 31.49 14.05
N TRP A 172 21.96 32.08 14.73
CA TRP A 172 22.82 33.11 14.17
C TRP A 172 23.92 32.52 13.28
N ASP A 173 23.92 32.88 12.01
CA ASP A 173 25.01 32.54 11.10
C ASP A 173 26.11 33.59 11.21
N VAL A 174 27.23 33.22 11.81
CA VAL A 174 28.37 34.12 12.05
C VAL A 174 29.01 34.69 10.76
N PRO A 175 29.16 33.91 9.66
CA PRO A 175 29.69 34.44 8.41
C PRO A 175 28.79 35.47 7.74
N SER A 176 27.49 35.28 7.71
CA SER A 176 26.57 36.21 7.05
C SER A 176 26.04 37.31 7.98
N GLN A 177 26.23 37.17 9.29
CA GLN A 177 25.63 38.01 10.33
C GLN A 177 24.12 38.10 10.22
N THR A 178 23.46 36.97 9.96
CA THR A 178 22.00 36.84 9.82
C THR A 178 21.47 35.75 10.73
N CYS A 179 20.24 35.94 11.18
CA CYS A 179 19.48 34.88 11.81
C CYS A 179 18.86 33.98 10.74
N SER A 180 19.12 32.70 10.79
CA SER A 180 18.62 31.74 9.82
C SER A 180 18.06 30.49 10.48
N LEU A 181 17.17 29.80 9.78
CA LEU A 181 16.68 28.50 10.22
C LEU A 181 17.81 27.49 10.31
N VAL A 182 17.93 26.80 11.45
CA VAL A 182 18.84 25.68 11.63
C VAL A 182 18.09 24.39 11.43
N GLY A 183 18.25 23.81 10.26
CA GLY A 183 17.63 22.54 9.92
C GLY A 183 16.14 22.65 9.56
N ASN A 184 15.50 21.49 9.33
CA ASN A 184 14.08 21.36 8.98
C ASN A 184 13.27 20.87 10.21
N ASN A 185 13.58 21.35 11.41
CA ASN A 185 12.90 20.91 12.61
C ASN A 185 11.85 21.92 13.08
N ILE A 186 10.79 21.37 13.63
CA ILE A 186 9.74 22.08 14.38
C ILE A 186 9.77 21.66 15.84
N ILE A 187 9.12 22.43 16.68
CA ILE A 187 8.88 22.07 18.07
C ILE A 187 7.45 21.60 18.23
N ILE A 188 7.28 20.49 18.91
CA ILE A 188 5.98 19.93 19.30
C ILE A 188 5.88 19.93 20.83
N GLU A 189 4.71 20.28 21.35
CA GLU A 189 4.42 20.21 22.78
C GLU A 189 3.75 18.87 23.09
N TRP A 190 4.38 18.08 23.98
CA TRP A 190 3.86 16.76 24.33
C TRP A 190 4.07 16.47 25.82
N GLY A 191 2.96 16.26 26.56
CA GLY A 191 3.02 16.01 28.00
C GLY A 191 3.69 17.13 28.81
N GLY A 192 3.55 18.38 28.37
CA GLY A 192 4.19 19.54 29.00
C GLY A 192 5.70 19.66 28.73
N GLN A 193 6.23 18.94 27.77
CA GLN A 193 7.62 19.00 27.33
C GLN A 193 7.68 19.44 25.85
N SER A 194 8.60 20.36 25.54
CA SER A 194 8.90 20.78 24.18
C SER A 194 9.89 19.80 23.55
N LEU A 195 9.48 19.13 22.46
CA LEU A 195 10.27 18.14 21.75
C LEU A 195 10.62 18.62 20.35
N SER A 196 11.82 18.31 19.89
CA SER A 196 12.20 18.54 18.49
C SER A 196 11.63 17.48 17.58
N SER A 197 11.09 17.88 16.42
CA SER A 197 10.61 16.98 15.37
C SER A 197 11.06 17.46 14.01
N LEU A 198 11.39 16.53 13.10
CA LEU A 198 11.58 16.84 11.70
C LEU A 198 10.27 17.35 11.08
N ALA A 199 10.32 18.45 10.35
CA ALA A 199 9.16 18.97 9.62
C ALA A 199 8.97 18.24 8.29
N ILE A 200 7.81 17.69 8.08
CA ILE A 200 7.41 17.05 6.81
C ILE A 200 6.66 18.08 5.97
N GLN A 201 7.30 18.61 4.94
CA GLN A 201 6.80 19.73 4.13
C GLN A 201 6.16 19.31 2.81
N THR A 202 6.08 18.01 2.53
CA THR A 202 5.55 17.47 1.27
C THR A 202 4.69 16.23 1.52
N SER A 203 3.68 16.03 0.69
CA SER A 203 2.92 14.79 0.62
C SER A 203 3.63 13.70 -0.20
N ALA A 204 4.60 14.08 -1.04
CA ALA A 204 5.41 13.11 -1.80
C ALA A 204 6.19 12.20 -0.84
N LYS A 205 6.07 10.88 -1.04
CA LYS A 205 6.62 9.83 -0.16
C LYS A 205 6.05 9.84 1.28
N ASN A 206 5.04 10.64 1.53
CA ASN A 206 4.31 10.71 2.79
C ASN A 206 2.90 10.14 2.58
N VAL A 207 2.78 8.82 2.61
CA VAL A 207 1.52 8.07 2.43
C VAL A 207 1.04 7.59 3.78
N THR A 208 -0.27 7.66 4.00
CA THR A 208 -0.94 7.02 5.14
C THR A 208 -1.26 5.58 4.77
N TYR A 209 -0.56 4.63 5.38
CA TYR A 209 -0.70 3.21 5.11
C TYR A 209 -1.77 2.52 5.95
N ASP A 210 -2.09 3.12 7.11
CA ASP A 210 -3.08 2.57 8.00
C ASP A 210 -3.72 3.66 8.87
N VAL A 211 -4.96 3.39 9.32
CA VAL A 211 -5.75 4.31 10.13
C VAL A 211 -6.48 3.54 11.23
N SER A 212 -6.64 4.16 12.39
CA SER A 212 -7.42 3.61 13.49
C SER A 212 -8.10 4.72 14.28
N ALA A 213 -9.25 4.44 14.93
CA ALA A 213 -9.93 5.43 15.74
C ALA A 213 -9.98 5.07 17.23
N ASP A 214 -9.55 5.99 18.06
CA ASP A 214 -9.95 6.04 19.45
C ASP A 214 -11.37 6.60 19.54
N ILE A 215 -12.35 5.71 19.54
CA ILE A 215 -13.76 6.08 19.58
C ILE A 215 -14.21 6.66 20.93
N ILE A 216 -13.39 6.54 21.99
CA ILE A 216 -13.68 7.10 23.32
C ILE A 216 -13.29 8.57 23.36
N ASN A 217 -12.04 8.88 23.00
CA ASN A 217 -11.50 10.25 23.02
C ASN A 217 -11.73 11.00 21.70
N LYS A 218 -12.30 10.31 20.69
CA LYS A 218 -12.67 10.84 19.38
C LYS A 218 -11.48 11.29 18.53
N TYR A 219 -10.37 10.53 18.57
CA TYR A 219 -9.21 10.73 17.73
C TYR A 219 -9.16 9.71 16.59
N ILE A 220 -8.78 10.15 15.38
CA ILE A 220 -8.29 9.29 14.32
C ILE A 220 -6.77 9.35 14.34
N TYR A 221 -6.13 8.17 14.40
CA TYR A 221 -4.70 7.98 14.29
C TYR A 221 -4.35 7.56 12.86
N THR A 222 -3.20 8.02 12.37
CA THR A 222 -2.69 7.68 11.03
C THR A 222 -1.25 7.21 11.10
N ALA A 223 -0.98 6.07 10.48
CA ALA A 223 0.36 5.52 10.33
C ALA A 223 0.97 6.00 9.02
N ASN A 224 2.06 6.77 9.10
CA ASN A 224 2.71 7.34 7.93
C ASN A 224 4.21 7.00 7.94
N TRP A 225 4.71 6.49 6.84
CA TRP A 225 6.12 6.10 6.79
C TRP A 225 7.08 7.29 6.98
N ALA A 226 6.96 8.31 6.14
CA ALA A 226 7.75 9.53 6.31
C ALA A 226 7.08 10.55 7.24
N GLY A 227 5.74 10.51 7.35
CA GLY A 227 4.94 11.45 8.12
C GLY A 227 4.80 11.12 9.60
N MET A 228 5.37 10.01 10.05
CA MET A 228 5.33 9.57 11.45
C MET A 228 3.92 9.20 11.94
N LEU A 229 3.76 8.86 13.21
CA LEU A 229 2.45 8.69 13.83
C LEU A 229 1.81 10.05 14.07
N ARG A 230 0.58 10.21 13.57
CA ARG A 230 -0.20 11.43 13.76
C ARG A 230 -1.61 11.11 14.19
N ARG A 231 -2.27 12.10 14.77
CA ARG A 231 -3.69 12.02 15.11
C ARG A 231 -4.37 13.37 14.91
N PHE A 232 -5.68 13.34 14.83
CA PHE A 232 -6.53 14.52 14.92
C PHE A 232 -7.88 14.18 15.55
N LYS A 233 -8.53 15.16 16.16
CA LYS A 233 -9.84 14.98 16.77
C LYS A 233 -10.92 15.15 15.73
N TYR A 234 -11.56 14.05 15.31
CA TYR A 234 -12.50 14.03 14.18
C TYR A 234 -13.86 14.67 14.46
N THR A 235 -14.13 15.04 15.71
CA THR A 235 -15.35 15.77 16.11
C THR A 235 -15.18 17.28 16.15
N ASP A 236 -13.96 17.78 15.98
CA ASP A 236 -13.71 19.22 15.98
C ASP A 236 -14.19 19.85 14.67
N GLU A 237 -14.72 21.08 14.73
CA GLU A 237 -15.17 21.80 13.55
C GLU A 237 -14.01 22.10 12.57
N ASN A 238 -12.82 22.31 13.10
CA ASN A 238 -11.58 22.54 12.35
C ASN A 238 -10.49 21.65 12.95
N PRO A 239 -10.42 20.37 12.58
CA PRO A 239 -9.44 19.45 13.14
C PRO A 239 -8.02 19.87 12.75
N VAL A 240 -7.09 19.63 13.67
CA VAL A 240 -5.66 19.96 13.50
C VAL A 240 -4.83 18.71 13.70
N TRP A 241 -3.82 18.52 12.84
CA TRP A 241 -2.87 17.45 12.99
C TRP A 241 -2.00 17.61 14.22
N GLU A 242 -1.92 16.56 15.03
CA GLU A 242 -1.00 16.42 16.13
C GLU A 242 0.02 15.31 15.83
N LEU A 243 1.30 15.58 16.05
CA LEU A 243 2.35 14.56 16.03
C LEU A 243 2.30 13.78 17.35
N VAL A 244 2.39 12.45 17.25
CA VAL A 244 2.40 11.53 18.40
C VAL A 244 3.80 10.91 18.50
N PRO A 245 4.69 11.40 19.38
CA PRO A 245 6.07 10.98 19.42
C PRO A 245 6.22 9.54 19.94
N LEU A 246 7.00 8.73 19.23
CA LEU A 246 7.36 7.35 19.58
C LEU A 246 8.77 7.31 20.21
N PRO A 247 9.14 6.23 20.91
CA PRO A 247 10.51 6.00 21.35
C PRO A 247 11.51 6.02 20.18
N MET A 248 12.75 6.44 20.41
CA MET A 248 13.85 6.26 19.44
C MET A 248 14.27 4.78 19.39
N ASP A 249 14.94 4.35 18.32
CA ASP A 249 15.40 2.96 18.11
C ASP A 249 16.17 2.36 19.29
N ASN A 250 16.87 3.19 20.07
CA ASN A 250 17.66 2.77 21.24
C ASN A 250 16.88 2.83 22.56
N GLN A 251 15.56 3.02 22.51
CA GLN A 251 14.70 3.13 23.69
C GLN A 251 13.67 1.99 23.72
N SER A 252 13.63 1.25 24.82
CA SER A 252 12.59 0.23 25.06
C SER A 252 11.28 0.82 25.60
N SER A 253 11.26 2.12 25.93
CA SER A 253 10.06 2.82 26.40
C SER A 253 10.23 4.33 26.32
N ALA A 254 9.11 5.05 26.29
CA ALA A 254 9.07 6.50 26.47
C ALA A 254 7.88 6.84 27.34
N THR A 255 8.13 7.66 28.38
CA THR A 255 7.07 8.13 29.29
C THR A 255 6.69 9.56 28.94
N CYS A 256 5.41 9.83 28.90
CA CYS A 256 4.86 11.15 28.65
C CYS A 256 5.50 12.23 29.54
N GLY A 257 5.94 13.33 28.93
CA GLY A 257 6.62 14.43 29.63
C GLY A 257 8.02 14.10 30.18
N SER A 258 8.60 12.95 29.80
CA SER A 258 9.92 12.50 30.27
C SER A 258 10.83 11.99 29.16
N TYR A 259 10.70 12.53 27.95
CA TYR A 259 11.59 12.23 26.84
C TYR A 259 13.02 12.75 27.11
N PRO A 260 14.06 12.08 26.56
CA PRO A 260 15.44 12.54 26.70
C PRO A 260 15.66 13.96 26.15
N VAL A 261 16.59 14.70 26.73
CA VAL A 261 16.93 16.09 26.30
C VAL A 261 17.39 16.15 24.83
N ASN A 262 18.00 15.07 24.32
CA ASN A 262 18.45 14.95 22.94
C ASN A 262 17.46 14.23 22.03
N TYR A 263 16.20 14.09 22.45
CA TYR A 263 15.16 13.47 21.65
C TYR A 263 14.88 14.29 20.39
N VAL A 264 14.82 13.60 19.26
CA VAL A 264 14.37 14.17 17.97
C VAL A 264 13.44 13.17 17.32
N TYR A 265 12.22 13.59 17.02
CA TYR A 265 11.27 12.79 16.29
C TYR A 265 11.57 12.88 14.78
N ASN A 266 12.22 11.86 14.20
CA ASN A 266 12.67 11.87 12.81
C ASN A 266 12.70 10.46 12.21
N PRO A 267 11.88 10.16 11.20
CA PRO A 267 11.91 8.89 10.46
C PRO A 267 13.00 8.85 9.38
N VAL A 268 13.53 9.99 8.99
CA VAL A 268 14.49 10.17 7.91
C VAL A 268 15.57 11.16 8.33
N ASP A 269 16.78 11.02 7.80
CA ASP A 269 17.80 12.05 7.96
C ASP A 269 17.38 13.33 7.24
N PRO A 270 17.70 14.50 7.79
CA PRO A 270 17.40 15.77 7.12
C PRO A 270 18.02 15.81 5.72
N LEU A 271 17.22 16.31 4.80
CA LEU A 271 17.50 16.44 3.38
C LEU A 271 18.88 17.07 3.11
N ILE A 272 19.82 16.25 2.70
CA ILE A 272 20.98 16.74 1.95
C ILE A 272 20.57 16.76 0.47
N SER A 273 20.36 17.96 -0.08
CA SER A 273 20.03 18.17 -1.52
C SER A 273 18.70 17.63 -2.05
N GLY A 274 17.61 17.66 -1.28
CA GLY A 274 16.27 17.34 -1.78
C GLY A 274 15.92 15.86 -1.83
N ASN A 275 16.84 14.94 -1.51
CA ASN A 275 16.55 13.52 -1.38
C ASN A 275 16.24 13.17 0.07
N LEU A 276 15.17 12.41 0.29
CA LEU A 276 14.90 11.77 1.58
C LEU A 276 16.01 10.74 1.82
N ASN A 277 16.85 10.99 2.83
CA ASN A 277 17.81 10.00 3.28
C ASN A 277 17.15 9.16 4.38
N TYR A 278 17.15 7.83 4.19
CA TYR A 278 16.45 6.87 5.04
C TYR A 278 17.15 6.54 6.37
N GLY A 279 18.15 7.31 6.77
CA GLY A 279 19.00 7.07 7.94
C GLY A 279 18.47 7.54 9.29
N GLY A 280 17.21 8.02 9.38
CA GLY A 280 16.57 8.39 10.66
C GLY A 280 16.19 7.20 11.51
N ASN A 281 15.53 7.44 12.66
CA ASN A 281 15.02 6.38 13.51
C ASN A 281 14.02 5.49 12.78
N HIS A 282 14.24 4.19 12.78
CA HIS A 282 13.36 3.21 12.16
C HIS A 282 12.04 3.10 12.92
N ASN A 283 12.08 3.20 14.24
CA ASN A 283 10.87 3.22 15.07
C ASN A 283 9.97 4.44 14.87
N HIS A 284 10.43 5.44 14.12
CA HIS A 284 9.61 6.60 13.75
C HIS A 284 8.94 6.45 12.36
N LYS A 285 9.23 5.38 11.61
CA LYS A 285 8.59 5.03 10.33
C LYS A 285 7.42 4.11 10.61
N VAL A 286 6.21 4.64 10.54
CA VAL A 286 5.02 3.92 11.01
C VAL A 286 4.26 3.33 9.83
N PHE A 287 3.94 2.03 9.91
CA PHE A 287 3.25 1.27 8.87
C PHE A 287 1.82 0.93 9.24
N SER A 288 1.59 0.64 10.52
CA SER A 288 0.28 0.22 11.00
C SER A 288 -0.06 0.83 12.36
N VAL A 289 -1.34 0.98 12.63
CA VAL A 289 -1.85 1.51 13.89
C VAL A 289 -3.16 0.83 14.26
N TYR A 290 -3.26 0.40 15.50
CA TYR A 290 -4.49 -0.19 16.04
C TYR A 290 -4.80 0.42 17.40
N SER A 291 -6.04 0.83 17.60
CA SER A 291 -6.54 1.41 18.86
C SER A 291 -7.57 0.50 19.50
N GLU A 292 -7.44 0.29 20.80
CA GLU A 292 -8.27 -0.61 21.57
C GLU A 292 -8.65 -0.02 22.93
N PHE A 293 -9.94 -0.08 23.25
CA PHE A 293 -10.42 0.23 24.60
C PHE A 293 -10.74 -1.07 25.34
N TYR A 294 -9.94 -1.34 26.36
CA TYR A 294 -10.02 -2.58 27.12
C TYR A 294 -9.76 -2.33 28.60
N ASN A 295 -10.53 -2.97 29.51
CA ASN A 295 -10.41 -2.80 30.97
C ASN A 295 -10.35 -1.33 31.42
N GLU A 296 -11.25 -0.50 30.92
CA GLU A 296 -11.32 0.94 31.23
C GLU A 296 -10.05 1.73 30.82
N GLN A 297 -9.18 1.15 29.98
CA GLN A 297 -7.97 1.74 29.48
C GLN A 297 -7.96 1.78 27.96
N MET A 298 -7.52 2.89 27.37
CA MET A 298 -7.25 3.02 25.95
C MET A 298 -5.80 2.62 25.67
N PHE A 299 -5.62 1.72 24.70
CA PHE A 299 -4.32 1.31 24.17
C PHE A 299 -4.19 1.72 22.71
N ILE A 300 -2.99 2.12 22.31
CA ILE A 300 -2.62 2.38 20.93
C ILE A 300 -1.42 1.49 20.60
N TRP A 301 -1.56 0.66 19.58
CA TRP A 301 -0.46 -0.11 19.03
C TRP A 301 0.02 0.56 17.75
N ALA A 302 1.34 0.72 17.59
CA ALA A 302 1.94 1.31 16.41
C ALA A 302 3.05 0.40 15.88
N GLY A 303 2.81 -0.20 14.72
CA GLY A 303 3.78 -1.02 14.00
C GLY A 303 4.70 -0.15 13.16
N THR A 304 5.99 -0.41 13.25
CA THR A 304 7.04 0.44 12.66
C THR A 304 8.08 -0.37 11.89
N ALA A 305 9.10 0.31 11.36
CA ALA A 305 10.26 -0.34 10.75
C ALA A 305 11.29 -0.84 11.79
N ASP A 306 10.96 -0.81 13.07
CA ASP A 306 11.82 -1.31 14.17
C ASP A 306 10.98 -2.02 15.23
N GLY A 307 9.96 -2.75 14.83
CA GLY A 307 9.10 -3.49 15.74
C GLY A 307 7.76 -2.82 16.01
N VAL A 308 7.17 -3.07 17.18
CA VAL A 308 5.87 -2.57 17.57
C VAL A 308 5.93 -1.79 18.88
N ASN A 309 5.22 -0.68 18.93
CA ASN A 309 5.04 0.11 20.14
C ASN A 309 3.64 -0.10 20.70
N LYS A 310 3.55 -0.36 22.00
CA LYS A 310 2.30 -0.38 22.74
C LYS A 310 2.19 0.85 23.61
N GLY A 311 1.22 1.69 23.37
CA GLY A 311 0.93 2.91 24.09
C GLY A 311 -0.22 2.75 25.07
N ILE A 312 -0.09 3.34 26.24
CA ILE A 312 -1.14 3.49 27.24
C ILE A 312 -1.54 4.96 27.27
N VAL A 313 -2.77 5.26 26.87
CA VAL A 313 -3.28 6.64 26.79
C VAL A 313 -3.74 7.08 28.18
N ASP A 314 -3.25 8.20 28.66
CA ASP A 314 -3.70 8.81 29.92
C ASP A 314 -4.97 9.69 29.73
N GLN A 315 -5.46 10.27 30.82
CA GLN A 315 -6.68 11.09 30.81
C GLN A 315 -6.52 12.41 30.04
N ASP A 316 -5.29 12.89 29.90
CA ASP A 316 -4.95 14.12 29.17
C ASP A 316 -4.64 13.84 27.70
N GLY A 317 -4.70 12.55 27.28
CA GLY A 317 -4.45 12.09 25.91
C GLY A 317 -2.96 11.95 25.57
N CYS A 318 -2.08 12.03 26.58
CA CYS A 318 -0.67 11.69 26.43
C CYS A 318 -0.48 10.17 26.45
N ILE A 319 0.63 9.66 25.92
CA ILE A 319 0.81 8.23 25.74
C ILE A 319 2.15 7.79 26.34
N ASP A 320 2.09 6.79 27.22
CA ASP A 320 3.26 6.07 27.70
C ASP A 320 3.51 4.86 26.80
N TRP A 321 4.71 4.76 26.25
CA TRP A 321 5.06 3.73 25.27
C TRP A 321 5.96 2.64 25.84
N ILE A 322 5.73 1.39 25.40
CA ILE A 322 6.64 0.26 25.50
C ILE A 322 6.97 -0.18 24.07
N HIS A 323 8.24 -0.35 23.75
CA HIS A 323 8.75 -0.73 22.44
C HIS A 323 9.24 -2.18 22.48
N TYR A 324 8.74 -3.01 21.56
CA TYR A 324 9.10 -4.42 21.40
C TYR A 324 9.74 -4.63 20.03
N THR A 325 10.79 -5.45 20.00
CA THR A 325 11.59 -5.78 18.82
C THR A 325 11.75 -7.30 18.67
N THR A 326 12.52 -7.75 17.70
CA THR A 326 12.92 -9.16 17.59
C THR A 326 13.67 -9.68 18.81
N LEU A 327 14.29 -8.81 19.62
CA LEU A 327 14.92 -9.19 20.90
C LEU A 327 13.89 -9.60 21.97
N ASP A 328 12.66 -9.16 21.84
CA ASP A 328 11.55 -9.48 22.73
C ASP A 328 10.75 -10.70 22.26
N GLY A 329 11.07 -11.23 21.07
CA GLY A 329 10.45 -12.43 20.47
C GLY A 329 9.56 -12.18 19.27
N LEU A 330 9.59 -10.97 18.68
CA LEU A 330 8.92 -10.72 17.40
C LEU A 330 9.60 -11.50 16.29
N GLY A 331 8.85 -11.96 15.31
CA GLY A 331 9.34 -12.69 14.16
C GLY A 331 10.05 -11.83 13.12
N GLY A 332 9.80 -10.53 13.11
CA GLY A 332 10.43 -9.55 12.23
C GLY A 332 10.22 -8.13 12.74
N ASP A 333 10.98 -7.16 12.23
CA ASP A 333 10.97 -5.78 12.72
C ASP A 333 10.05 -4.85 11.91
N TRP A 334 9.71 -5.18 10.66
CA TRP A 334 8.80 -4.37 9.85
C TRP A 334 7.36 -4.79 10.08
N ILE A 335 6.68 -4.17 11.03
CA ILE A 335 5.30 -4.52 11.39
C ILE A 335 4.33 -3.73 10.53
N ILE A 336 3.86 -4.40 9.47
CA ILE A 336 3.03 -3.78 8.42
C ILE A 336 1.54 -3.79 8.72
N ASP A 337 1.09 -4.69 9.63
CA ASP A 337 -0.32 -4.76 10.04
C ASP A 337 -0.46 -5.29 11.47
N ILE A 338 -1.50 -4.84 12.17
CA ILE A 338 -1.83 -5.22 13.54
C ILE A 338 -3.31 -5.60 13.59
N VAL A 339 -3.59 -6.87 13.81
CA VAL A 339 -4.95 -7.41 13.66
C VAL A 339 -5.43 -8.06 14.96
N PRO A 340 -6.53 -7.58 15.58
CA PRO A 340 -7.08 -8.19 16.78
C PRO A 340 -7.92 -9.44 16.43
N GLN A 341 -7.78 -10.50 17.22
CA GLN A 341 -8.62 -11.69 17.18
C GLN A 341 -9.36 -11.85 18.50
N TYR A 342 -10.69 -11.79 18.47
CA TYR A 342 -11.54 -11.94 19.65
C TYR A 342 -11.92 -13.41 19.85
N LEU A 343 -11.33 -14.06 20.86
CA LEU A 343 -11.53 -15.48 21.17
C LEU A 343 -12.56 -15.73 22.29
N GLY A 344 -13.43 -14.76 22.55
CA GLY A 344 -14.40 -14.81 23.65
C GLY A 344 -13.80 -14.62 25.04
N ASN A 345 -12.51 -14.39 25.13
CA ASN A 345 -11.78 -14.04 26.35
C ASN A 345 -11.83 -12.53 26.59
N GLU A 346 -11.42 -12.12 27.80
CA GLU A 346 -11.39 -10.70 28.16
C GLU A 346 -10.36 -9.92 27.32
N ASN A 347 -9.22 -10.51 26.94
CA ASN A 347 -8.21 -9.92 26.08
C ASN A 347 -8.32 -10.46 24.65
N PRO A 348 -8.30 -9.61 23.62
CA PRO A 348 -8.07 -10.09 22.26
C PRO A 348 -6.64 -10.62 22.13
N ARG A 349 -6.45 -11.60 21.28
CA ARG A 349 -5.15 -11.94 20.75
C ARG A 349 -4.76 -10.85 19.75
N ILE A 350 -3.58 -10.27 19.88
CA ILE A 350 -3.06 -9.28 18.92
C ILE A 350 -2.08 -9.97 18.00
N TRP A 351 -2.42 -10.03 16.72
CA TRP A 351 -1.56 -10.52 15.65
C TRP A 351 -0.78 -9.39 15.02
N LEU A 352 0.47 -9.65 14.71
CA LEU A 352 1.37 -8.78 13.97
C LEU A 352 1.76 -9.48 12.66
N ILE A 353 1.68 -8.77 11.56
CA ILE A 353 2.24 -9.19 10.28
C ILE A 353 3.57 -8.47 10.11
N SER A 354 4.66 -9.22 9.95
CA SER A 354 5.98 -8.65 9.71
C SER A 354 6.56 -9.07 8.37
N TRP A 355 7.25 -8.11 7.73
CA TRP A 355 7.94 -8.32 6.48
C TRP A 355 9.45 -8.32 6.64
N ASP A 356 10.10 -8.98 5.69
CA ASP A 356 11.54 -8.99 5.58
C ASP A 356 12.09 -7.58 5.28
N ARG A 357 13.22 -7.29 5.89
CA ARG A 357 14.02 -6.11 5.63
C ARG A 357 15.17 -6.51 4.69
N GLU A 358 15.08 -6.19 3.42
CA GLU A 358 16.07 -6.53 2.38
C GLU A 358 17.53 -6.06 2.67
N GLU A 359 17.77 -5.27 3.71
CA GLU A 359 19.07 -4.71 4.02
C GLU A 359 19.75 -5.37 5.22
N ALA A 360 20.69 -6.27 4.97
CA ALA A 360 21.81 -6.64 5.84
C ALA A 360 21.62 -7.69 6.95
N ALA A 361 20.45 -8.07 7.38
CA ALA A 361 20.18 -9.29 8.17
C ALA A 361 18.76 -9.75 7.85
N PRO A 362 18.55 -10.99 7.41
CA PRO A 362 17.23 -11.47 7.06
C PRO A 362 16.35 -11.51 8.31
N HIS A 363 15.35 -10.64 8.35
CA HIS A 363 14.23 -10.75 9.26
C HIS A 363 13.06 -11.24 8.41
N PRO A 364 12.77 -12.54 8.45
CA PRO A 364 11.86 -13.17 7.50
C PRO A 364 10.43 -12.69 7.67
N ASN A 365 9.65 -12.80 6.60
CA ASN A 365 8.20 -12.62 6.66
C ASN A 365 7.61 -13.56 7.71
N SER A 366 6.80 -13.05 8.63
CA SER A 366 6.25 -13.87 9.70
C SER A 366 4.91 -13.34 10.23
N LEU A 367 4.20 -14.21 10.92
CA LEU A 367 3.08 -13.86 11.77
C LEU A 367 3.50 -14.06 13.23
N THR A 368 3.25 -13.06 14.05
CA THR A 368 3.54 -13.12 15.49
C THR A 368 2.31 -12.70 16.26
N TYR A 369 2.03 -13.32 17.40
CA TYR A 369 0.90 -12.91 18.24
C TYR A 369 1.25 -12.86 19.72
N THR A 370 0.43 -12.12 20.47
CA THR A 370 0.43 -12.10 21.94
C THR A 370 -0.98 -12.35 22.46
N ASP A 371 -1.08 -13.20 23.51
CA ASP A 371 -2.32 -13.47 24.24
C ASP A 371 -2.38 -12.72 25.57
N ASP A 372 -1.27 -12.14 25.98
CA ASP A 372 -1.04 -11.52 27.30
C ASP A 372 -0.67 -10.03 27.19
N ASN A 373 -1.15 -9.39 26.13
CA ASN A 373 -1.02 -7.96 25.93
C ASN A 373 0.44 -7.49 25.83
N GLY A 374 1.30 -8.29 25.17
CA GLY A 374 2.69 -7.96 24.89
C GLY A 374 3.70 -8.44 25.93
N LEU A 375 3.28 -9.23 26.94
CA LEU A 375 4.22 -9.80 27.91
C LEU A 375 5.01 -10.97 27.33
N SER A 376 4.41 -11.72 26.39
CA SER A 376 5.08 -12.77 25.63
C SER A 376 4.59 -12.79 24.18
N TRP A 377 5.43 -13.31 23.30
CA TRP A 377 5.20 -13.37 21.87
C TRP A 377 5.38 -14.79 21.34
N VAL A 378 4.53 -15.18 20.40
CA VAL A 378 4.59 -16.47 19.72
C VAL A 378 4.65 -16.24 18.21
N THR A 379 5.70 -16.74 17.58
CA THR A 379 5.96 -16.54 16.15
C THR A 379 5.64 -17.78 15.35
N VAL A 380 4.93 -17.61 14.24
CA VAL A 380 4.69 -18.61 13.20
C VAL A 380 5.79 -18.47 12.15
N ASN A 381 6.70 -19.43 12.08
CA ASN A 381 7.90 -19.35 11.25
C ASN A 381 7.71 -19.83 9.81
N GLN A 382 6.62 -20.54 9.53
CA GLN A 382 6.36 -21.19 8.24
C GLN A 382 6.46 -20.18 7.05
N PHE A 383 5.93 -18.97 7.20
CA PHE A 383 6.01 -17.93 6.16
C PHE A 383 7.43 -17.44 5.87
N SER A 384 8.37 -17.78 6.73
CA SER A 384 9.79 -17.41 6.63
C SER A 384 10.64 -18.42 5.85
N GLU A 385 10.04 -19.42 5.23
CA GLU A 385 10.76 -20.37 4.42
C GLU A 385 11.35 -19.69 3.19
N GLU A 386 12.63 -19.95 2.93
CA GLU A 386 13.36 -19.44 1.79
C GLU A 386 13.67 -20.57 0.82
N PHE A 387 13.72 -20.27 -0.46
CA PHE A 387 14.15 -21.23 -1.47
C PHE A 387 15.45 -20.79 -2.15
N ILE A 388 16.15 -21.77 -2.72
CA ILE A 388 17.33 -21.54 -3.54
C ILE A 388 16.89 -21.61 -4.99
N ASP A 389 16.80 -20.48 -5.62
CA ASP A 389 16.43 -20.33 -7.03
C ASP A 389 17.55 -20.89 -7.93
N LEU A 390 17.36 -22.09 -8.45
CA LEU A 390 18.35 -22.78 -9.29
C LEU A 390 18.32 -22.34 -10.74
N ASN A 391 17.22 -21.78 -11.20
CA ASN A 391 17.02 -21.36 -12.59
C ASN A 391 17.02 -19.83 -12.80
N ASN A 392 17.15 -19.05 -11.73
CA ASN A 392 17.17 -17.58 -11.69
C ASN A 392 15.91 -16.95 -12.32
N ASN A 393 14.75 -17.45 -11.97
CA ASN A 393 13.47 -16.92 -12.41
C ASN A 393 12.72 -16.15 -11.30
N ASP A 394 13.27 -16.08 -10.09
CA ASP A 394 12.72 -15.46 -8.89
C ASP A 394 11.37 -16.05 -8.44
N ILE A 395 11.07 -17.30 -8.86
CA ILE A 395 9.82 -17.99 -8.55
C ILE A 395 10.16 -19.42 -8.09
N TYR A 396 9.64 -19.85 -6.94
CA TYR A 396 9.79 -21.22 -6.49
C TYR A 396 9.14 -22.21 -7.47
N ASP A 397 9.88 -23.22 -7.90
CA ASP A 397 9.39 -24.33 -8.69
C ASP A 397 9.94 -25.69 -8.19
N GLN A 398 9.51 -26.80 -8.82
CA GLN A 398 9.87 -28.14 -8.35
C GLN A 398 11.36 -28.51 -8.50
N GLU A 399 12.13 -27.70 -9.22
CA GLU A 399 13.58 -27.90 -9.39
C GLU A 399 14.37 -27.22 -8.27
N ASP A 400 13.76 -26.30 -7.53
CA ASP A 400 14.38 -25.51 -6.47
C ASP A 400 14.46 -26.30 -5.15
N ASN A 401 15.43 -25.92 -4.33
CA ASN A 401 15.53 -26.42 -2.96
C ASN A 401 15.05 -25.33 -2.01
N PHE A 402 14.49 -25.72 -0.89
CA PHE A 402 14.03 -24.81 0.14
C PHE A 402 14.39 -25.29 1.55
N ASN A 403 14.32 -24.37 2.50
CA ASN A 403 14.52 -24.66 3.91
C ASN A 403 13.16 -24.92 4.58
N ASP A 404 12.80 -26.20 4.70
CA ASP A 404 11.52 -26.64 5.29
C ASP A 404 11.53 -26.43 6.81
N LEU A 405 10.93 -25.36 7.28
CA LEU A 405 10.94 -24.96 8.69
C LEU A 405 9.90 -25.69 9.53
N ASN A 406 8.82 -26.15 8.92
CA ASN A 406 7.74 -26.88 9.60
C ASN A 406 7.78 -28.39 9.38
N ASN A 407 8.71 -28.91 8.56
CA ASN A 407 8.91 -30.32 8.21
C ASN A 407 7.71 -30.99 7.52
N ASN A 408 6.99 -30.24 6.70
CA ASN A 408 5.85 -30.77 5.94
C ASN A 408 6.21 -31.21 4.52
N ASN A 409 7.46 -30.99 4.07
CA ASN A 409 8.00 -31.23 2.73
C ASN A 409 7.34 -30.41 1.61
N ASN A 410 6.72 -29.29 1.95
CA ASN A 410 6.18 -28.31 1.02
C ASN A 410 6.85 -26.96 1.27
N TYR A 411 7.07 -26.18 0.22
CA TYR A 411 7.53 -24.81 0.37
C TYR A 411 6.35 -23.91 0.73
N ASP A 412 6.40 -23.27 1.88
CA ASP A 412 5.33 -22.43 2.42
C ASP A 412 5.72 -20.95 2.57
N GLY A 413 6.95 -20.58 2.24
CA GLY A 413 7.42 -19.20 2.30
C GLY A 413 6.50 -18.26 1.51
N ALA A 414 6.04 -17.18 2.13
CA ALA A 414 5.11 -16.21 1.53
C ALA A 414 5.21 -14.85 2.20
N THR A 415 4.75 -13.80 1.50
CA THR A 415 4.60 -12.46 2.05
C THR A 415 3.15 -12.24 2.46
N PRO A 416 2.82 -12.26 3.76
CA PRO A 416 1.46 -12.02 4.23
C PRO A 416 1.09 -10.54 4.12
N TYR A 417 -0.14 -10.26 3.71
CA TYR A 417 -0.68 -8.91 3.52
C TYR A 417 -1.74 -8.54 4.54
N SER A 418 -2.65 -9.47 4.85
CA SER A 418 -3.73 -9.25 5.81
C SER A 418 -4.16 -10.57 6.46
N LEU A 419 -4.83 -10.46 7.61
CA LEU A 419 -5.46 -11.58 8.30
C LEU A 419 -6.97 -11.39 8.38
N HIS A 420 -7.71 -12.48 8.25
CA HIS A 420 -9.14 -12.52 8.52
C HIS A 420 -9.47 -13.73 9.41
N PHE A 421 -10.41 -13.56 10.33
CA PHE A 421 -10.78 -14.55 11.30
C PHE A 421 -12.26 -14.90 11.18
N THR A 422 -12.56 -16.19 11.25
CA THR A 422 -13.87 -16.73 11.57
C THR A 422 -13.80 -17.42 12.93
N ASP A 423 -14.91 -17.99 13.40
CA ASP A 423 -14.93 -18.66 14.72
C ASP A 423 -13.88 -19.80 14.80
N ASP A 424 -13.73 -20.58 13.74
CA ASP A 424 -12.89 -21.77 13.71
C ASP A 424 -11.65 -21.66 12.83
N ILE A 425 -11.56 -20.67 11.93
CA ILE A 425 -10.54 -20.61 10.88
C ILE A 425 -9.91 -19.22 10.81
N LEU A 426 -8.59 -19.22 10.65
CA LEU A 426 -7.78 -18.06 10.35
C LEU A 426 -7.37 -18.10 8.89
N TYR A 427 -7.45 -16.98 8.21
CA TYR A 427 -7.01 -16.82 6.83
C TYR A 427 -5.90 -15.77 6.75
N ALA A 428 -4.82 -16.09 6.04
CA ALA A 428 -3.76 -15.15 5.69
C ALA A 428 -3.74 -14.92 4.19
N SER A 429 -3.99 -13.68 3.80
CA SER A 429 -3.87 -13.24 2.41
C SER A 429 -2.41 -12.97 2.10
N THR A 430 -1.87 -13.54 1.00
CA THR A 430 -0.43 -13.48 0.71
C THR A 430 -0.13 -13.23 -0.77
N ASN A 431 1.14 -12.98 -1.08
CA ASN A 431 1.63 -12.91 -2.47
C ASN A 431 1.50 -14.23 -3.24
N ARG A 432 1.32 -15.36 -2.53
CA ARG A 432 1.19 -16.71 -3.10
C ARG A 432 -0.22 -17.27 -3.06
N GLY A 433 -1.20 -16.56 -2.57
CA GLY A 433 -2.58 -16.98 -2.46
C GLY A 433 -3.16 -16.78 -1.07
N LEU A 434 -4.17 -17.55 -0.75
CA LEU A 434 -4.83 -17.55 0.55
C LEU A 434 -4.39 -18.77 1.35
N PHE A 435 -3.75 -18.53 2.47
CA PHE A 435 -3.45 -19.57 3.45
C PHE A 435 -4.54 -19.61 4.52
N TYR A 436 -4.76 -20.78 5.12
CA TYR A 436 -5.67 -20.95 6.24
C TYR A 436 -5.09 -21.85 7.32
N SER A 437 -5.53 -21.62 8.54
CA SER A 437 -5.22 -22.43 9.71
C SER A 437 -6.45 -22.53 10.61
N PHE A 438 -6.47 -23.50 11.50
CA PHE A 438 -7.57 -23.64 12.47
C PHE A 438 -7.22 -22.94 13.78
N THR A 439 -8.21 -22.31 14.42
CA THR A 439 -8.03 -21.58 15.69
C THR A 439 -7.44 -22.43 16.82
N ASN A 440 -7.61 -23.75 16.75
CA ASN A 440 -7.05 -24.70 17.71
C ASN A 440 -5.63 -25.19 17.36
N ASN A 441 -5.09 -24.84 16.19
CA ASN A 441 -3.74 -25.19 15.74
C ASN A 441 -3.15 -24.10 14.85
N VAL A 442 -2.92 -22.92 15.42
CA VAL A 442 -2.45 -21.71 14.71
C VAL A 442 -1.03 -21.80 14.17
N MET A 443 -0.32 -22.91 14.41
CA MET A 443 1.05 -23.13 13.94
C MET A 443 1.12 -23.92 12.63
N ASP A 444 -0.02 -24.39 12.10
CA ASP A 444 -0.08 -25.22 10.90
C ASP A 444 -0.98 -24.54 9.87
N TRP A 445 -0.37 -23.94 8.86
CA TRP A 445 -1.05 -23.21 7.79
C TRP A 445 -0.97 -24.00 6.49
N GLN A 446 -2.08 -24.02 5.78
CA GLN A 446 -2.23 -24.70 4.51
C GLN A 446 -2.67 -23.70 3.44
N ILE A 447 -2.15 -23.85 2.22
CA ILE A 447 -2.56 -23.02 1.11
C ILE A 447 -3.90 -23.50 0.53
N LEU A 448 -4.79 -22.57 0.24
CA LEU A 448 -6.03 -22.82 -0.46
C LEU A 448 -5.77 -22.78 -1.97
N GLU A 449 -6.05 -23.88 -2.65
CA GLU A 449 -5.98 -23.94 -4.11
C GLU A 449 -7.26 -23.38 -4.73
N PHE A 450 -7.13 -22.32 -5.52
CA PHE A 450 -8.24 -21.81 -6.30
C PHE A 450 -8.51 -22.69 -7.54
N PRO A 451 -9.77 -22.91 -7.93
CA PRO A 451 -10.09 -23.62 -9.17
C PRO A 451 -9.42 -22.97 -10.40
N GLY A 452 -8.90 -23.80 -11.33
CA GLY A 452 -8.16 -23.32 -12.49
C GLY A 452 -8.94 -22.35 -13.40
N GLU A 453 -10.26 -22.44 -13.43
CA GLU A 453 -11.11 -21.48 -14.15
C GLU A 453 -11.08 -20.08 -13.53
N ILE A 454 -10.99 -19.99 -12.20
CA ILE A 454 -10.84 -18.72 -11.48
C ILE A 454 -9.43 -18.17 -11.69
N LEU A 455 -8.40 -19.01 -11.60
CA LEU A 455 -7.00 -18.61 -11.88
C LEU A 455 -6.86 -18.04 -13.30
N ASN A 456 -7.53 -18.61 -14.28
CA ASN A 456 -7.51 -18.09 -15.65
C ASN A 456 -8.16 -16.69 -15.77
N ILE A 457 -9.13 -16.36 -14.94
CA ILE A 457 -9.73 -15.01 -14.87
C ILE A 457 -8.76 -14.04 -14.19
N LEU A 458 -8.08 -14.49 -13.15
CA LEU A 458 -7.19 -13.65 -12.33
C LEU A 458 -5.80 -13.48 -12.94
N ASP A 459 -5.32 -14.43 -13.75
CA ASP A 459 -3.96 -14.41 -14.28
C ASP A 459 -3.91 -14.40 -15.82
N TYR A 460 -4.02 -13.22 -16.37
CA TYR A 460 -3.93 -13.01 -17.82
C TYR A 460 -2.52 -13.21 -18.42
N ASN A 461 -1.48 -13.30 -17.58
CA ASN A 461 -0.07 -13.34 -18.01
C ASN A 461 0.62 -14.69 -17.81
N GLN A 462 -0.04 -15.70 -17.24
CA GLN A 462 0.61 -17.00 -17.09
C GLN A 462 0.66 -17.77 -18.40
N ASN A 463 1.86 -18.25 -18.69
CA ASN A 463 2.11 -19.09 -19.85
C ASN A 463 1.52 -20.48 -19.57
N PRO A 464 0.43 -20.92 -20.22
CA PRO A 464 -0.19 -22.21 -19.99
C PRO A 464 0.73 -23.41 -20.35
N GLU A 465 1.86 -23.17 -21.00
CA GLU A 465 2.83 -24.21 -21.36
C GLU A 465 3.74 -24.66 -20.21
N GLN A 466 3.79 -23.94 -19.11
CA GLN A 466 4.64 -24.32 -17.96
C GLN A 466 3.95 -25.13 -16.87
N GLY A 467 2.64 -25.33 -16.95
CA GLY A 467 1.91 -26.28 -16.09
C GLY A 467 1.86 -25.95 -14.60
N ILE A 468 2.36 -24.80 -14.19
CA ILE A 468 2.43 -24.38 -12.80
C ILE A 468 1.36 -23.31 -12.59
N PHE A 469 0.16 -23.74 -12.24
CA PHE A 469 -0.92 -22.86 -11.79
C PHE A 469 -0.66 -22.46 -10.34
N THR A 470 0.29 -21.61 -10.15
CA THR A 470 0.62 -21.16 -8.82
C THR A 470 0.13 -19.75 -8.62
N GLN A 471 -0.86 -19.60 -7.78
CA GLN A 471 -0.83 -18.57 -6.77
C GLN A 471 -1.08 -17.16 -7.30
N THR A 472 -2.34 -16.82 -7.34
CA THR A 472 -2.69 -15.40 -7.50
C THR A 472 -2.45 -14.69 -6.18
N LYS A 473 -1.90 -13.46 -6.24
CA LYS A 473 -1.80 -12.61 -5.05
C LYS A 473 -3.19 -12.35 -4.49
N VAL A 474 -3.34 -12.52 -3.18
CA VAL A 474 -4.54 -12.17 -2.44
C VAL A 474 -4.18 -11.06 -1.48
N TYR A 475 -4.81 -9.91 -1.58
CA TYR A 475 -4.53 -8.78 -0.71
C TYR A 475 -5.37 -8.75 0.55
N THR A 476 -6.63 -9.22 0.44
CA THR A 476 -7.58 -9.21 1.55
C THR A 476 -8.61 -10.32 1.39
N SER A 477 -9.20 -10.73 2.50
CA SER A 477 -10.33 -11.66 2.51
C SER A 477 -11.34 -11.28 3.59
N LEU A 478 -12.60 -11.62 3.38
CA LEU A 478 -13.70 -11.27 4.28
C LEU A 478 -14.81 -12.31 4.22
N LYS A 479 -15.26 -12.80 5.37
CA LYS A 479 -16.51 -13.58 5.48
C LYS A 479 -17.65 -12.68 5.92
N LYS A 480 -18.73 -12.71 5.17
CA LYS A 480 -19.99 -12.08 5.54
C LYS A 480 -21.13 -13.06 5.37
N ASP A 481 -21.83 -13.38 6.45
CA ASP A 481 -22.88 -14.39 6.48
C ASP A 481 -22.39 -15.71 5.86
N GLU A 482 -23.03 -16.14 4.78
CA GLU A 482 -22.70 -17.35 4.04
C GLU A 482 -21.82 -17.10 2.81
N VAL A 483 -21.25 -15.91 2.65
CA VAL A 483 -20.40 -15.58 1.51
C VAL A 483 -18.99 -15.23 1.98
N PHE A 484 -17.99 -15.81 1.32
CA PHE A 484 -16.59 -15.50 1.54
C PHE A 484 -16.04 -14.74 0.33
N PHE A 485 -15.48 -13.57 0.59
CA PHE A 485 -14.93 -12.67 -0.41
C PHE A 485 -13.41 -12.71 -0.36
N VAL A 486 -12.77 -12.60 -1.53
CA VAL A 486 -11.31 -12.56 -1.69
C VAL A 486 -10.96 -11.42 -2.64
N GLY A 487 -10.22 -10.45 -2.13
CA GLY A 487 -9.71 -9.30 -2.88
C GLY A 487 -8.34 -9.60 -3.50
N THR A 488 -8.21 -9.35 -4.80
CA THR A 488 -7.03 -9.64 -5.59
C THR A 488 -6.59 -8.41 -6.40
N PRO A 489 -5.38 -8.40 -6.99
CA PRO A 489 -4.97 -7.36 -7.93
C PRO A 489 -5.89 -7.22 -9.15
N ARG A 490 -6.76 -8.20 -9.41
CA ARG A 490 -7.55 -8.30 -10.65
C ARG A 490 -9.04 -8.40 -10.45
N GLY A 491 -9.52 -8.23 -9.25
CA GLY A 491 -10.93 -8.23 -8.96
C GLY A 491 -11.26 -8.78 -7.60
N LEU A 492 -12.54 -8.72 -7.31
CA LEU A 492 -13.17 -9.35 -6.17
C LEU A 492 -13.75 -10.68 -6.60
N ILE A 493 -13.34 -11.76 -5.96
CA ILE A 493 -13.95 -13.08 -6.12
C ILE A 493 -14.73 -13.44 -4.87
N TRP A 494 -15.72 -14.31 -5.02
CA TRP A 494 -16.56 -14.75 -3.90
C TRP A 494 -17.03 -16.18 -4.08
N ILE A 495 -17.33 -16.83 -2.95
CA ILE A 495 -17.92 -18.17 -2.88
C ILE A 495 -19.09 -18.16 -1.93
N ASN A 496 -20.17 -18.88 -2.26
CA ASN A 496 -21.34 -19.03 -1.40
C ASN A 496 -21.17 -20.23 -0.46
N ALA A 497 -21.61 -20.11 0.78
CA ALA A 497 -21.49 -21.10 1.86
C ALA A 497 -22.25 -22.41 1.64
N GLU A 498 -23.20 -22.47 0.71
CA GLU A 498 -23.78 -23.76 0.28
C GLU A 498 -22.70 -24.80 -0.14
N ASN A 499 -21.45 -24.32 -0.29
CA ASN A 499 -20.29 -25.09 -0.70
C ASN A 499 -19.29 -25.36 0.45
N ASN A 500 -19.73 -25.38 1.69
CA ASN A 500 -18.91 -25.70 2.87
C ASN A 500 -17.73 -24.74 3.10
N ILE A 501 -18.00 -23.45 3.04
CA ILE A 501 -16.98 -22.40 3.24
C ILE A 501 -16.26 -22.50 4.60
N ASP A 502 -16.91 -23.09 5.60
CA ASP A 502 -16.36 -23.30 6.94
C ASP A 502 -15.42 -24.53 7.02
N ASN A 503 -15.23 -25.26 5.91
CA ASN A 503 -14.30 -26.37 5.85
C ASN A 503 -13.38 -26.24 4.63
N PRO A 504 -12.25 -25.53 4.75
CA PRO A 504 -11.29 -25.33 3.66
C PRO A 504 -10.78 -26.64 3.02
N ASN A 505 -10.71 -27.73 3.78
CA ASN A 505 -10.31 -29.03 3.24
C ASN A 505 -11.28 -29.58 2.18
N LEU A 506 -12.52 -29.11 2.17
CA LEU A 506 -13.51 -29.48 1.16
C LEU A 506 -13.44 -28.60 -0.08
N TRP A 507 -12.84 -27.41 0.02
CA TRP A 507 -12.73 -26.49 -1.11
C TRP A 507 -11.91 -27.10 -2.25
N ASN A 508 -10.87 -27.87 -1.92
CA ASN A 508 -10.01 -28.53 -2.91
C ASN A 508 -10.65 -29.77 -3.56
N THR A 509 -11.72 -30.35 -2.97
CA THR A 509 -12.26 -31.63 -3.40
C THR A 509 -13.72 -31.60 -3.86
N GLU A 510 -14.53 -30.72 -3.30
CA GLU A 510 -16.00 -30.73 -3.48
C GLU A 510 -16.54 -29.46 -4.15
N ILE A 511 -15.80 -28.33 -4.11
CA ILE A 511 -16.25 -27.08 -4.69
C ILE A 511 -15.95 -27.06 -6.19
N SER A 512 -16.99 -27.02 -6.99
CA SER A 512 -16.85 -26.82 -8.42
C SER A 512 -16.54 -25.35 -8.74
N ALA A 513 -15.84 -25.10 -9.85
CA ALA A 513 -15.58 -23.75 -10.33
C ALA A 513 -16.87 -22.89 -10.48
N ASN A 514 -18.03 -23.54 -10.68
CA ASN A 514 -19.33 -22.87 -10.75
C ASN A 514 -19.81 -22.29 -9.42
N ALA A 515 -19.22 -22.67 -8.29
CA ALA A 515 -19.55 -22.10 -6.98
C ALA A 515 -18.90 -20.72 -6.76
N TRP A 516 -17.84 -20.41 -7.49
CA TRP A 516 -17.15 -19.14 -7.44
C TRP A 516 -17.78 -18.11 -8.37
N GLY A 517 -18.08 -16.93 -7.86
CA GLY A 517 -18.41 -15.74 -8.63
C GLY A 517 -17.21 -14.81 -8.71
N SER A 518 -17.23 -13.88 -9.62
CA SER A 518 -16.20 -12.84 -9.71
C SER A 518 -16.78 -11.50 -10.13
N PHE A 519 -16.31 -10.45 -9.48
CA PHE A 519 -16.50 -9.08 -9.90
C PHE A 519 -15.15 -8.57 -10.40
N VAL A 520 -15.01 -8.46 -11.68
CA VAL A 520 -13.89 -7.79 -12.32
C VAL A 520 -14.39 -6.39 -12.65
N ALA A 521 -13.65 -5.36 -12.24
CA ALA A 521 -13.98 -4.01 -12.65
C ALA A 521 -14.09 -4.02 -14.17
N SER A 522 -15.25 -3.66 -14.70
CA SER A 522 -15.39 -3.62 -16.14
C SER A 522 -14.49 -2.50 -16.63
N ASP A 523 -13.62 -2.79 -17.59
CA ASP A 523 -12.86 -1.75 -18.33
C ASP A 523 -13.78 -0.71 -19.01
N GLN A 524 -15.09 -0.88 -18.86
CA GLN A 524 -16.12 -0.09 -19.51
C GLN A 524 -16.21 1.35 -19.05
N ASP A 525 -16.02 1.60 -17.75
CA ASP A 525 -16.11 2.95 -17.23
C ASP A 525 -14.82 3.75 -17.39
N ILE A 526 -13.70 3.06 -17.69
CA ILE A 526 -12.41 3.67 -17.96
C ILE A 526 -12.30 4.18 -19.40
N VAL A 527 -13.14 3.70 -20.31
CA VAL A 527 -13.09 4.16 -21.71
C VAL A 527 -13.72 5.55 -21.84
N ASN A 528 -12.94 6.57 -21.51
CA ASN A 528 -13.30 7.96 -21.82
C ASN A 528 -13.70 8.06 -23.30
N LYS A 529 -14.88 8.62 -23.60
CA LYS A 529 -15.42 8.74 -24.98
C LYS A 529 -14.46 9.38 -26.00
N ASN A 530 -13.36 9.97 -25.50
CA ASN A 530 -12.39 10.69 -26.33
C ASN A 530 -10.94 10.15 -26.19
N LYS A 531 -10.72 9.03 -25.52
CA LYS A 531 -9.38 8.48 -25.30
C LYS A 531 -9.24 7.09 -25.87
N LEU A 532 -8.11 6.81 -26.54
CA LEU A 532 -7.72 5.49 -26.99
C LEU A 532 -7.02 4.76 -25.86
N HIS A 533 -7.58 3.67 -25.39
CA HIS A 533 -6.99 2.81 -24.38
C HIS A 533 -6.08 1.77 -25.02
N ILE A 534 -4.90 1.56 -24.45
CA ILE A 534 -3.87 0.65 -24.96
C ILE A 534 -3.34 -0.16 -23.78
N TRP A 535 -3.43 -1.50 -23.86
CA TRP A 535 -2.89 -2.40 -22.86
C TRP A 535 -2.37 -3.72 -23.44
N PRO A 536 -1.33 -4.32 -22.86
CA PRO A 536 -0.47 -3.72 -21.85
C PRO A 536 0.36 -2.56 -22.41
N ASN A 537 0.62 -1.56 -21.57
CA ASN A 537 1.51 -0.45 -21.88
C ASN A 537 2.37 -0.13 -20.63
N PRO A 538 3.66 -0.52 -20.59
CA PRO A 538 4.51 -1.01 -21.70
C PRO A 538 4.10 -2.37 -22.28
N PHE A 539 4.33 -2.54 -23.57
CA PHE A 539 4.10 -3.78 -24.31
C PHE A 539 5.41 -4.55 -24.49
N PHE A 540 5.50 -5.74 -23.92
CA PHE A 540 6.65 -6.63 -24.05
C PHE A 540 6.46 -7.59 -25.21
N ILE A 541 7.32 -7.52 -26.25
CA ILE A 541 7.28 -8.43 -27.38
C ILE A 541 8.06 -9.69 -27.05
N GLU A 542 7.42 -10.71 -26.51
CA GLU A 542 8.00 -12.02 -26.28
C GLU A 542 7.86 -12.97 -27.48
N ASN A 543 8.34 -14.23 -27.35
CA ASN A 543 8.59 -15.07 -28.51
C ASN A 543 7.36 -15.62 -29.22
N VAL A 544 6.17 -15.73 -28.61
CA VAL A 544 4.95 -16.23 -29.30
C VAL A 544 3.70 -15.67 -28.63
N SER A 545 2.81 -15.08 -29.42
CA SER A 545 1.40 -14.75 -29.13
C SER A 545 1.02 -13.66 -28.12
N THR A 546 1.89 -12.72 -27.78
CA THR A 546 1.45 -11.52 -27.06
C THR A 546 0.99 -10.45 -28.05
N ASN A 547 -0.18 -9.89 -27.82
CA ASN A 547 -0.70 -8.73 -28.53
C ASN A 547 -0.87 -7.58 -27.54
N VAL A 548 -0.76 -6.36 -28.03
CA VAL A 548 -1.29 -5.18 -27.38
C VAL A 548 -2.68 -4.91 -27.92
N ASP A 549 -3.62 -4.66 -27.03
CA ASP A 549 -5.01 -4.42 -27.38
C ASP A 549 -5.33 -2.92 -27.30
N PHE A 550 -6.26 -2.51 -28.15
CA PHE A 550 -6.72 -1.14 -28.26
C PHE A 550 -8.23 -1.13 -28.09
N GLN A 551 -8.73 -0.22 -27.22
CA GLN A 551 -10.16 0.02 -27.07
C GLN A 551 -10.47 1.50 -27.21
N PHE A 552 -11.60 1.79 -27.81
CA PHE A 552 -12.09 3.14 -27.97
C PHE A 552 -13.62 3.20 -27.95
N LYS A 553 -14.18 3.97 -27.05
CA LYS A 553 -15.63 4.16 -26.95
C LYS A 553 -16.11 5.13 -28.05
N THR A 554 -16.88 4.61 -28.99
CA THR A 554 -17.35 5.36 -30.17
C THR A 554 -18.69 4.81 -30.65
N ASP A 555 -19.47 5.67 -31.28
CA ASP A 555 -20.71 5.24 -31.98
C ASP A 555 -20.40 4.65 -33.37
N SER A 556 -19.14 4.58 -33.77
CA SER A 556 -18.70 3.99 -35.05
C SER A 556 -18.43 2.49 -34.89
N ASN A 557 -18.91 1.71 -35.82
CA ASN A 557 -18.69 0.25 -35.87
C ASN A 557 -17.36 -0.15 -36.51
N SER A 558 -16.55 0.80 -36.96
CA SER A 558 -15.24 0.54 -37.57
C SER A 558 -14.31 1.74 -37.42
N GLY A 559 -13.03 1.46 -37.46
CA GLY A 559 -11.96 2.47 -37.43
C GLY A 559 -10.68 1.94 -38.05
N LYS A 560 -9.74 2.81 -38.34
CA LYS A 560 -8.42 2.46 -38.85
C LYS A 560 -7.34 2.84 -37.84
N MET A 561 -6.62 1.84 -37.34
CA MET A 561 -5.45 2.00 -36.51
C MET A 561 -4.20 2.19 -37.38
N LYS A 562 -3.35 3.11 -36.98
CA LYS A 562 -2.01 3.32 -37.52
C LYS A 562 -1.00 3.46 -36.41
N ILE A 563 0.10 2.73 -36.55
CA ILE A 563 1.22 2.75 -35.59
C ILE A 563 2.39 3.49 -36.25
N TYR A 564 2.95 4.46 -35.56
CA TYR A 564 4.09 5.24 -36.02
C TYR A 564 5.27 5.08 -35.04
N ASP A 565 6.49 5.10 -35.56
CA ASP A 565 7.70 5.20 -34.73
C ASP A 565 7.90 6.63 -34.22
N PHE A 566 8.93 6.83 -33.41
CA PHE A 566 9.26 8.15 -32.84
C PHE A 566 9.58 9.21 -33.91
N SER A 567 10.03 8.79 -35.09
CA SER A 567 10.28 9.67 -36.23
C SER A 567 9.06 9.89 -37.12
N MET A 568 7.88 9.43 -36.66
CA MET A 568 6.61 9.52 -37.39
C MET A 568 6.57 8.73 -38.71
N ASN A 569 7.42 7.72 -38.85
CA ASN A 569 7.29 6.77 -39.97
C ASN A 569 6.19 5.76 -39.67
N LEU A 570 5.36 5.46 -40.66
CA LEU A 570 4.30 4.46 -40.51
C LEU A 570 4.91 3.06 -40.39
N VAL A 571 4.71 2.43 -39.25
CA VAL A 571 5.19 1.08 -38.91
C VAL A 571 4.19 0.01 -39.37
N ASP A 572 2.90 0.21 -39.01
CA ASP A 572 1.82 -0.70 -39.36
C ASP A 572 0.48 0.04 -39.49
N SER A 573 -0.48 -0.61 -40.16
CA SER A 573 -1.85 -0.09 -40.27
C SER A 573 -2.83 -1.22 -40.49
N PHE A 574 -3.88 -1.31 -39.68
CA PHE A 574 -4.91 -2.33 -39.70
C PHE A 574 -6.27 -1.74 -39.35
N ASP A 575 -7.32 -2.49 -39.66
CA ASP A 575 -8.68 -2.07 -39.44
C ASP A 575 -9.14 -2.59 -38.04
N CYS A 576 -9.86 -1.74 -37.33
CA CYS A 576 -10.55 -2.05 -36.07
C CYS A 576 -12.05 -2.15 -36.44
N ASP A 577 -12.59 -3.34 -36.41
CA ASP A 577 -13.97 -3.65 -36.87
C ASP A 577 -14.74 -4.55 -35.90
N LYS A 578 -14.12 -4.87 -34.75
CA LYS A 578 -14.78 -5.55 -33.65
C LYS A 578 -15.39 -4.51 -32.72
N VAL A 579 -16.68 -4.63 -32.49
CA VAL A 579 -17.37 -3.92 -31.43
C VAL A 579 -17.69 -4.95 -30.36
N ASN A 580 -17.18 -4.75 -29.13
CA ASN A 580 -17.48 -5.64 -28.03
C ASN A 580 -18.93 -5.49 -27.57
N ASP A 581 -19.37 -6.36 -26.65
CA ASP A 581 -20.76 -6.37 -26.15
C ASP A 581 -21.18 -5.04 -25.48
N TYR A 582 -20.24 -4.17 -25.26
CA TYR A 582 -20.39 -2.87 -24.60
C TYR A 582 -20.32 -1.66 -25.53
N GLY A 583 -20.21 -1.92 -26.83
CA GLY A 583 -20.17 -0.88 -27.85
C GLY A 583 -18.80 -0.20 -28.01
N ASN A 584 -17.72 -0.79 -27.48
CA ASN A 584 -16.37 -0.29 -27.70
C ASN A 584 -15.75 -0.92 -28.94
N LEU A 585 -15.11 -0.09 -29.75
CA LEU A 585 -14.33 -0.54 -30.90
C LEU A 585 -13.00 -1.15 -30.41
N GLU A 586 -12.70 -2.37 -30.84
CA GLU A 586 -11.52 -3.12 -30.42
C GLU A 586 -10.65 -3.55 -31.58
N CYS A 587 -9.34 -3.57 -31.35
CA CYS A 587 -8.36 -4.21 -32.23
C CYS A 587 -7.07 -4.53 -31.47
N SER A 588 -6.20 -5.33 -32.09
CA SER A 588 -4.95 -5.74 -31.47
C SER A 588 -3.77 -5.68 -32.43
N TRP A 589 -2.56 -5.53 -31.88
CA TRP A 589 -1.31 -5.50 -32.63
C TRP A 589 -0.24 -6.37 -31.96
N ASN A 590 0.49 -7.13 -32.76
CA ASN A 590 1.48 -8.10 -32.29
C ASN A 590 2.93 -7.55 -32.22
N GLY A 591 3.12 -6.24 -32.26
CA GLY A 591 4.44 -5.61 -32.21
C GLY A 591 5.31 -5.84 -33.44
N ARG A 592 4.70 -6.09 -34.60
CA ARG A 592 5.43 -6.27 -35.86
C ARG A 592 5.04 -5.19 -36.86
N SER A 593 6.01 -4.79 -37.66
CA SER A 593 5.74 -3.93 -38.81
C SER A 593 4.91 -4.67 -39.85
N LYS A 594 4.35 -3.94 -40.80
CA LYS A 594 3.60 -4.54 -41.94
C LYS A 594 4.41 -5.51 -42.80
N ASN A 595 5.74 -5.55 -42.61
CA ASN A 595 6.64 -6.52 -43.26
C ASN A 595 6.90 -7.75 -42.34
N GLY A 596 6.21 -7.89 -41.23
CA GLY A 596 6.35 -8.99 -40.26
C GLY A 596 7.59 -8.93 -39.38
N ILE A 597 8.35 -7.83 -39.39
CA ILE A 597 9.56 -7.66 -38.62
C ILE A 597 9.18 -7.11 -37.23
N LYS A 598 9.68 -7.73 -36.15
CA LYS A 598 9.53 -7.21 -34.79
C LYS A 598 10.07 -5.78 -34.70
N VAL A 599 9.31 -4.90 -34.07
CA VAL A 599 9.73 -3.51 -33.91
C VAL A 599 10.80 -3.38 -32.81
N ALA A 600 11.56 -2.29 -32.83
CA ALA A 600 12.60 -2.01 -31.86
C ALA A 600 12.01 -1.51 -30.52
N ASN A 601 12.82 -1.52 -29.47
CA ASN A 601 12.48 -0.83 -28.21
C ASN A 601 12.24 0.65 -28.47
N GLY A 602 11.19 1.20 -27.88
CA GLY A 602 10.94 2.64 -27.99
C GLY A 602 9.48 3.02 -27.83
N ILE A 603 9.24 4.30 -27.93
CA ILE A 603 7.89 4.87 -27.91
C ILE A 603 7.32 4.87 -29.32
N TYR A 604 6.10 4.39 -29.45
CA TYR A 604 5.29 4.39 -30.65
C TYR A 604 4.07 5.27 -30.46
N PHE A 605 3.60 5.89 -31.52
CA PHE A 605 2.37 6.67 -31.52
C PHE A 605 1.28 5.89 -32.24
N CYS A 606 0.21 5.61 -31.53
CA CYS A 606 -0.96 4.90 -32.04
C CYS A 606 -2.05 5.91 -32.38
N LYS A 607 -2.52 5.86 -33.62
CA LYS A 607 -3.54 6.76 -34.15
C LYS A 607 -4.75 5.96 -34.62
N LEU A 608 -5.88 6.16 -33.95
CA LEU A 608 -7.15 5.62 -34.41
C LEU A 608 -7.97 6.70 -35.12
N ASN A 609 -8.50 6.39 -36.27
CA ASN A 609 -9.44 7.22 -37.03
C ASN A 609 -10.72 6.43 -37.35
N THR A 610 -11.84 6.89 -36.81
CA THR A 610 -13.17 6.27 -36.97
C THR A 610 -13.98 6.91 -38.13
N GLY A 611 -13.37 7.86 -38.84
CA GLY A 611 -14.07 8.66 -39.84
C GLY A 611 -14.75 9.92 -39.28
N HIS A 612 -15.13 9.91 -38.01
CA HIS A 612 -15.74 11.05 -37.31
C HIS A 612 -14.80 11.61 -36.24
N THR A 613 -13.97 10.77 -35.66
CA THR A 613 -13.05 11.13 -34.57
C THR A 613 -11.65 10.60 -34.87
N GLU A 614 -10.64 11.38 -34.53
CA GLU A 614 -9.24 11.00 -34.61
C GLU A 614 -8.60 11.17 -33.24
N VAL A 615 -8.03 10.07 -32.71
CA VAL A 615 -7.38 10.06 -31.40
C VAL A 615 -5.96 9.50 -31.51
N TRP A 616 -5.09 9.98 -30.64
CA TRP A 616 -3.70 9.58 -30.56
C TRP A 616 -3.37 9.14 -29.15
N GLU A 617 -2.57 8.07 -29.02
CA GLU A 617 -2.06 7.62 -27.75
C GLU A 617 -0.63 7.08 -27.89
N LYS A 618 0.13 7.05 -26.79
CA LYS A 618 1.51 6.55 -26.75
C LYS A 618 1.53 5.10 -26.30
N LEU A 619 2.36 4.31 -26.96
CA LEU A 619 2.66 2.94 -26.61
C LEU A 619 4.16 2.78 -26.41
N MET A 620 4.58 2.35 -25.25
CA MET A 620 5.96 1.93 -25.02
C MET A 620 6.12 0.47 -25.39
N VAL A 621 7.08 0.17 -26.26
CA VAL A 621 7.37 -1.21 -26.69
C VAL A 621 8.74 -1.61 -26.16
N ILE A 622 8.78 -2.78 -25.52
CA ILE A 622 10.00 -3.42 -25.03
C ILE A 622 10.18 -4.75 -25.75
N ASN A 623 11.18 -4.82 -26.59
CA ASN A 623 11.58 -6.04 -27.28
C ASN A 623 12.78 -6.63 -26.55
N ALA A 624 12.52 -7.45 -25.54
CA ALA A 624 13.56 -8.19 -24.83
C ALA A 624 14.08 -9.32 -25.72
N SER A 625 14.98 -9.00 -26.64
CA SER A 625 15.86 -10.05 -27.17
C SER A 625 16.78 -10.44 -26.02
N LYS A 626 16.77 -11.72 -25.61
CA LYS A 626 17.71 -12.28 -24.64
C LYS A 626 19.14 -11.92 -25.12
N GLY A 627 19.66 -10.83 -24.63
CA GLY A 627 21.08 -10.51 -24.70
C GLY A 627 21.76 -11.35 -23.65
N HIS A 628 22.62 -12.25 -24.05
CA HIS A 628 23.62 -12.79 -23.16
C HIS A 628 24.45 -11.61 -22.64
N TYR A 629 24.36 -11.34 -21.35
CA TYR A 629 25.34 -10.59 -20.60
C TYR A 629 26.04 -11.53 -19.61
#